data_4fd2c4bdb7ede0e24399818a0f19c1b7
#
_entry.id   4fd2c4bdb7ede0e24399818a0f19c1b7
#
_cell.length_a   1.000
_cell.length_b   1.000
_cell.length_c   1.000
_cell.angle_alpha   90.00
_cell.angle_beta   90.00
_cell.angle_gamma   90.00
#
_symmetry.space_group_name_H-M   'P 1'
#
loop_
_entity.id
_entity.type
_entity.pdbx_description
1 polymer ?
#
loop_
_entity_poly.entity_id
_entity_poly.type
_entity_poly.pdbx_seq_one_letter_code
_entity_poly.pdbx_strand_id
1 'polypeptide(L)'
;MNNKLKIILLFAIYAVSLSRTTYAGGPLDPVRVGSWTINAGVGVGAHYFGNGAGFGPALKGSFETGMWDLGPGVITLGGEATFSFFSHNYGVDNWNESWFNVILGARAAYHYGWNVEGLDTYGGIPLGIGFCAHGNGDYPGNSGYTPVYPYAGIFFGASYFFTKTIGINGEVGYNSTHANIGVVFKLK
;
A
#
# COMPACT_ATOMS: atom_id res chain seq x y z
N MET A 1 -29.91 -4.82 -14.28
CA MET A 1 -28.79 -3.98 -13.82
C MET A 1 -29.36 -2.71 -13.21
N ASN A 2 -29.08 -2.46 -11.95
CA ASN A 2 -29.66 -1.36 -11.16
C ASN A 2 -29.27 -0.01 -11.78
N ASN A 3 -30.24 0.94 -11.85
CA ASN A 3 -30.01 2.27 -12.47
C ASN A 3 -28.84 3.04 -11.83
N LYS A 4 -28.59 2.86 -10.52
CA LYS A 4 -27.42 3.42 -9.81
C LYS A 4 -26.09 2.89 -10.36
N LEU A 5 -26.04 1.60 -10.70
CA LEU A 5 -24.84 0.98 -11.28
C LEU A 5 -24.55 1.49 -12.69
N LYS A 6 -25.62 1.73 -13.49
CA LYS A 6 -25.47 2.33 -14.83
C LYS A 6 -24.93 3.75 -14.77
N ILE A 7 -25.38 4.55 -13.79
CA ILE A 7 -24.91 5.94 -13.61
C ILE A 7 -23.44 5.95 -13.19
N ILE A 8 -23.03 5.08 -12.28
CA ILE A 8 -21.61 4.96 -11.85
C ILE A 8 -20.72 4.54 -13.02
N LEU A 9 -21.19 3.56 -13.82
CA LEU A 9 -20.45 3.10 -15.00
C LEU A 9 -20.33 4.19 -16.09
N LEU A 10 -21.41 4.94 -16.32
CA LEU A 10 -21.43 6.08 -17.25
C LEU A 10 -20.51 7.21 -16.77
N PHE A 11 -20.49 7.49 -15.45
CA PHE A 11 -19.58 8.48 -14.86
C PHE A 11 -18.11 8.07 -14.97
N ALA A 12 -17.81 6.78 -14.75
CA ALA A 12 -16.46 6.23 -14.93
C ALA A 12 -16.03 6.30 -16.40
N ILE A 13 -16.90 5.94 -17.35
CA ILE A 13 -16.61 6.02 -18.79
C ILE A 13 -16.45 7.48 -19.23
N TYR A 14 -17.25 8.40 -18.71
CA TYR A 14 -17.15 9.83 -19.00
C TYR A 14 -15.88 10.45 -18.42
N ALA A 15 -15.49 10.07 -17.20
CA ALA A 15 -14.23 10.50 -16.58
C ALA A 15 -13.00 10.02 -17.38
N VAL A 16 -13.05 8.78 -17.90
CA VAL A 16 -12.01 8.23 -18.79
C VAL A 16 -12.01 8.93 -20.15
N SER A 17 -13.15 9.37 -20.68
CA SER A 17 -13.24 10.05 -21.99
C SER A 17 -12.81 11.52 -21.92
N LEU A 18 -12.89 12.18 -20.78
CA LEU A 18 -12.40 13.55 -20.59
C LEU A 18 -10.87 13.64 -20.48
N SER A 19 -10.20 12.53 -20.22
CA SER A 19 -8.73 12.48 -20.10
C SER A 19 -8.01 12.40 -21.46
N ARG A 20 -8.67 12.65 -22.59
CA ARG A 20 -8.03 12.72 -23.93
C ARG A 20 -7.32 14.05 -24.19
N THR A 21 -6.71 14.65 -23.19
CA THR A 21 -5.60 15.55 -23.48
C THR A 21 -4.37 14.68 -23.61
N THR A 22 -3.84 14.62 -24.82
CA THR A 22 -2.57 14.02 -25.18
C THR A 22 -1.46 14.61 -24.31
N TYR A 23 -1.32 14.17 -23.07
CA TYR A 23 -0.10 14.30 -22.32
C TYR A 23 0.75 13.08 -22.70
N ALA A 24 1.49 13.22 -23.79
CA ALA A 24 2.73 12.46 -23.88
C ALA A 24 3.51 12.79 -22.61
N GLY A 25 3.76 11.80 -21.76
CA GLY A 25 4.39 11.97 -20.46
C GLY A 25 5.53 12.98 -20.57
N GLY A 26 5.34 14.16 -19.95
CA GLY A 26 6.31 15.25 -20.05
C GLY A 26 7.63 14.82 -19.43
N PRO A 27 8.73 15.53 -19.66
CA PRO A 27 10.02 15.24 -19.04
C PRO A 27 9.97 15.25 -17.50
N LEU A 28 8.84 15.64 -16.94
CA LEU A 28 8.59 15.84 -15.50
C LEU A 28 7.98 14.63 -14.78
N ASP A 29 7.45 13.62 -15.51
CA ASP A 29 6.83 12.47 -14.88
C ASP A 29 7.87 11.58 -14.21
N PRO A 30 7.82 11.45 -12.87
CA PRO A 30 8.83 10.66 -12.15
C PRO A 30 8.75 9.16 -12.45
N VAL A 31 7.54 8.62 -12.69
CA VAL A 31 7.32 7.21 -12.99
C VAL A 31 6.85 7.03 -14.43
N ARG A 32 7.52 6.17 -15.19
CA ARG A 32 7.26 5.89 -16.62
C ARG A 32 7.38 4.40 -16.87
N VAL A 33 6.97 3.95 -18.05
CA VAL A 33 7.27 2.59 -18.52
C VAL A 33 8.77 2.33 -18.47
N GLY A 34 9.14 1.22 -17.83
CA GLY A 34 10.53 0.84 -17.56
C GLY A 34 11.17 1.49 -16.34
N SER A 35 10.50 2.43 -15.65
CA SER A 35 10.97 2.94 -14.35
C SER A 35 10.88 1.85 -13.29
N TRP A 36 11.85 1.85 -12.39
CA TRP A 36 11.90 0.98 -11.22
C TRP A 36 11.93 1.83 -9.98
N THR A 37 11.00 1.59 -9.04
CA THR A 37 10.94 2.29 -7.76
C THR A 37 11.01 1.32 -6.61
N ILE A 38 11.70 1.72 -5.56
CA ILE A 38 11.74 1.03 -4.27
C ILE A 38 11.31 2.02 -3.21
N ASN A 39 10.34 1.64 -2.39
CA ASN A 39 9.90 2.41 -1.23
C ASN A 39 10.27 1.67 0.05
N ALA A 40 10.70 2.41 1.06
CA ALA A 40 10.91 1.92 2.40
C ALA A 40 10.39 2.96 3.40
N GLY A 41 9.54 2.54 4.32
CA GLY A 41 8.89 3.47 5.23
C GLY A 41 8.44 2.84 6.53
N VAL A 42 8.02 3.72 7.42
CA VAL A 42 7.41 3.41 8.70
C VAL A 42 5.95 3.85 8.69
N GLY A 43 5.11 3.15 9.41
CA GLY A 43 3.68 3.45 9.40
C GLY A 43 2.94 2.79 10.56
N VAL A 44 1.63 2.81 10.43
CA VAL A 44 0.70 2.17 11.35
C VAL A 44 0.09 0.97 10.65
N GLY A 45 0.43 -0.23 11.12
CA GLY A 45 -0.11 -1.48 10.64
C GLY A 45 -1.50 -1.75 11.21
N ALA A 46 -2.33 -2.41 10.42
CA ALA A 46 -3.62 -2.91 10.86
C ALA A 46 -3.49 -4.34 11.39
N HIS A 47 -4.23 -4.63 12.43
CA HIS A 47 -4.42 -5.98 12.94
C HIS A 47 -5.90 -6.34 12.87
N TYR A 48 -6.23 -7.43 12.17
CA TYR A 48 -7.63 -7.79 11.87
C TYR A 48 -8.12 -9.03 12.63
N PHE A 49 -7.40 -9.50 13.65
CA PHE A 49 -7.75 -10.70 14.37
C PHE A 49 -8.16 -10.43 15.83
N GLY A 50 -9.29 -10.98 16.22
CA GLY A 50 -9.87 -10.83 17.55
C GLY A 50 -10.93 -9.73 17.64
N ASN A 51 -11.52 -9.57 18.83
CA ASN A 51 -12.65 -8.66 19.11
C ASN A 51 -12.25 -7.16 19.13
N GLY A 52 -11.15 -6.77 18.53
CA GLY A 52 -10.72 -5.39 18.44
C GLY A 52 -9.72 -5.15 17.30
N ALA A 53 -9.93 -4.08 16.53
CA ALA A 53 -8.91 -3.60 15.61
C ALA A 53 -7.78 -2.98 16.43
N GLY A 54 -6.60 -3.56 16.35
CA GLY A 54 -5.38 -3.02 16.95
C GLY A 54 -4.57 -2.23 15.92
N PHE A 55 -3.97 -1.15 16.38
CA PHE A 55 -3.01 -0.36 15.58
C PHE A 55 -1.63 -0.50 16.22
N GLY A 56 -0.63 -0.81 15.42
CA GLY A 56 0.74 -0.93 15.89
C GLY A 56 1.74 -0.37 14.90
N PRO A 57 2.98 -0.12 15.32
CA PRO A 57 4.03 0.31 14.42
C PRO A 57 4.28 -0.73 13.34
N ALA A 58 4.55 -0.26 12.13
CA ALA A 58 4.84 -1.11 10.99
C ALA A 58 6.04 -0.58 10.20
N LEU A 59 6.79 -1.53 9.61
CA LEU A 59 7.78 -1.29 8.58
C LEU A 59 7.21 -1.80 7.27
N LYS A 60 7.22 -0.99 6.23
CA LYS A 60 6.75 -1.36 4.90
C LYS A 60 7.84 -1.13 3.87
N GLY A 61 8.07 -2.13 3.03
CA GLY A 61 8.86 -2.02 1.81
C GLY A 61 8.01 -2.36 0.61
N SER A 62 8.21 -1.66 -0.51
CA SER A 62 7.60 -2.02 -1.79
C SER A 62 8.56 -1.77 -2.94
N PHE A 63 8.33 -2.53 -3.99
CA PHE A 63 9.05 -2.46 -5.24
C PHE A 63 8.03 -2.43 -6.37
N GLU A 64 8.20 -1.55 -7.35
CA GLU A 64 7.32 -1.44 -8.50
C GLU A 64 8.11 -1.18 -9.79
N THR A 65 7.57 -1.64 -10.92
CA THR A 65 8.08 -1.33 -12.25
C THR A 65 6.97 -0.83 -13.14
N GLY A 66 7.22 0.23 -13.90
CA GLY A 66 6.30 0.76 -14.90
C GLY A 66 6.16 -0.21 -16.06
N MET A 67 4.94 -0.70 -16.29
CA MET A 67 4.64 -1.74 -17.28
C MET A 67 3.93 -1.21 -18.52
N TRP A 68 2.89 -0.41 -18.34
CA TRP A 68 2.05 0.06 -19.45
C TRP A 68 1.68 1.52 -19.31
N ASP A 69 1.78 2.26 -20.41
CA ASP A 69 1.16 3.58 -20.51
C ASP A 69 -0.36 3.43 -20.60
N LEU A 70 -1.05 4.21 -19.80
CA LEU A 70 -2.52 4.28 -19.81
C LEU A 70 -2.96 5.74 -19.78
N GLY A 71 -3.07 6.35 -20.95
CA GLY A 71 -3.43 7.75 -21.08
C GLY A 71 -2.39 8.68 -20.45
N PRO A 72 -2.77 9.54 -19.50
CA PRO A 72 -1.85 10.49 -18.87
C PRO A 72 -0.97 9.86 -17.77
N GLY A 73 -1.08 8.57 -17.51
CA GLY A 73 -0.36 7.88 -16.43
C GLY A 73 0.18 6.52 -16.82
N VAL A 74 0.73 5.83 -15.85
CA VAL A 74 1.43 4.55 -16.03
C VAL A 74 0.89 3.52 -15.05
N ILE A 75 0.61 2.32 -15.53
CA ILE A 75 0.35 1.17 -14.66
C ILE A 75 1.68 0.54 -14.27
N THR A 76 1.86 0.38 -12.97
CA THR A 76 2.99 -0.33 -12.38
C THR A 76 2.54 -1.69 -11.82
N LEU A 77 3.46 -2.63 -11.82
CA LEU A 77 3.36 -3.89 -11.10
C LEU A 77 4.57 -4.07 -10.21
N GLY A 78 4.36 -4.72 -9.08
CA GLY A 78 5.44 -4.98 -8.15
C GLY A 78 5.04 -5.86 -6.99
N GLY A 79 5.77 -5.72 -5.90
CA GLY A 79 5.54 -6.44 -4.66
C GLY A 79 5.67 -5.55 -3.44
N GLU A 80 5.09 -5.99 -2.34
CA GLU A 80 5.24 -5.34 -1.04
C GLU A 80 5.47 -6.36 0.08
N ALA A 81 6.19 -5.92 1.08
CA ALA A 81 6.35 -6.62 2.34
C ALA A 81 6.09 -5.66 3.49
N THR A 82 5.36 -6.12 4.49
CA THR A 82 5.07 -5.34 5.70
C THR A 82 5.30 -6.20 6.93
N PHE A 83 5.95 -5.60 7.91
CA PHE A 83 6.16 -6.16 9.24
C PHE A 83 5.48 -5.24 10.23
N SER A 84 4.56 -5.76 11.05
CA SER A 84 3.90 -4.97 12.07
C SER A 84 3.87 -5.72 13.40
N PHE A 85 3.93 -4.93 14.48
CA PHE A 85 3.92 -5.43 15.83
C PHE A 85 2.80 -4.73 16.62
N PHE A 86 2.07 -5.51 17.41
CA PHE A 86 1.03 -5.03 18.28
C PHE A 86 1.14 -5.72 19.63
N SER A 87 0.92 -4.97 20.72
CA SER A 87 0.87 -5.50 22.09
C SER A 87 -0.28 -4.86 22.83
N HIS A 88 -1.04 -5.67 23.55
CA HIS A 88 -2.15 -5.22 24.38
C HIS A 88 -2.03 -5.79 25.79
N ASN A 89 -2.14 -4.91 26.80
CA ASN A 89 -2.16 -5.26 28.20
C ASN A 89 -3.58 -5.14 28.72
N TYR A 90 -4.16 -6.23 29.19
CA TYR A 90 -5.54 -6.28 29.67
C TYR A 90 -5.73 -5.76 31.12
N GLY A 91 -4.65 -5.39 31.81
CA GLY A 91 -4.74 -4.79 33.16
C GLY A 91 -5.21 -5.73 34.28
N VAL A 92 -5.57 -6.96 33.96
CA VAL A 92 -5.97 -8.00 34.91
C VAL A 92 -4.86 -9.04 34.90
N ASP A 93 -4.27 -9.31 36.05
CA ASP A 93 -3.21 -10.32 36.27
C ASP A 93 -1.94 -10.16 35.38
N ASN A 94 -1.60 -8.93 34.99
CA ASN A 94 -0.46 -8.64 34.08
C ASN A 94 -0.48 -9.42 32.76
N TRP A 95 -1.66 -9.76 32.26
CA TRP A 95 -1.77 -10.48 31.01
C TRP A 95 -1.44 -9.55 29.83
N ASN A 96 -0.35 -9.87 29.16
CA ASN A 96 0.13 -9.15 27.99
C ASN A 96 0.08 -10.06 26.76
N GLU A 97 -0.70 -9.67 25.77
CA GLU A 97 -0.75 -10.34 24.47
C GLU A 97 0.06 -9.55 23.44
N SER A 98 0.81 -10.26 22.62
CA SER A 98 1.59 -9.68 21.55
C SER A 98 1.34 -10.39 20.23
N TRP A 99 1.25 -9.60 19.16
CA TRP A 99 1.09 -10.12 17.80
C TRP A 99 2.19 -9.56 16.92
N PHE A 100 2.78 -10.43 16.13
CA PHE A 100 3.69 -10.09 15.07
C PHE A 100 3.09 -10.50 13.73
N ASN A 101 2.96 -9.56 12.83
CA ASN A 101 2.30 -9.76 11.56
C ASN A 101 3.27 -9.51 10.41
N VAL A 102 3.33 -10.44 9.47
CA VAL A 102 4.10 -10.34 8.22
C VAL A 102 3.14 -10.46 7.06
N ILE A 103 3.13 -9.49 6.16
CA ILE A 103 2.34 -9.53 4.94
C ILE A 103 3.28 -9.47 3.75
N LEU A 104 3.07 -10.38 2.81
CA LEU A 104 3.76 -10.41 1.53
C LEU A 104 2.73 -10.38 0.41
N GLY A 105 2.88 -9.48 -0.54
CA GLY A 105 1.91 -9.31 -1.61
C GLY A 105 2.51 -8.83 -2.93
N ALA A 106 1.78 -9.11 -4.00
CA ALA A 106 1.90 -8.39 -5.25
C ALA A 106 1.08 -7.10 -5.16
N ARG A 107 1.50 -6.04 -5.85
CA ARG A 107 0.76 -4.78 -5.93
C ARG A 107 0.71 -4.29 -7.37
N ALA A 108 -0.43 -3.67 -7.72
CA ALA A 108 -0.61 -2.96 -8.96
C ALA A 108 -1.09 -1.54 -8.64
N ALA A 109 -0.53 -0.55 -9.31
CA ALA A 109 -0.91 0.84 -9.11
C ALA A 109 -0.99 1.60 -10.44
N TYR A 110 -1.81 2.62 -10.46
CA TYR A 110 -1.85 3.63 -11.50
C TYR A 110 -1.18 4.89 -10.98
N HIS A 111 -0.10 5.30 -11.62
CA HIS A 111 0.67 6.49 -11.32
C HIS A 111 0.29 7.62 -12.25
N TYR A 112 0.13 8.80 -11.68
CA TYR A 112 -0.19 10.01 -12.42
C TYR A 112 0.83 11.11 -12.09
N GLY A 113 1.59 11.53 -13.12
CA GLY A 113 2.49 12.68 -13.02
C GLY A 113 1.75 13.98 -13.29
N TRP A 114 2.00 14.96 -12.46
CA TRP A 114 1.41 16.29 -12.56
C TRP A 114 2.35 17.24 -13.32
N ASN A 115 1.83 18.43 -13.73
CA ASN A 115 2.68 19.53 -14.22
C ASN A 115 3.54 20.17 -13.12
N VAL A 116 3.85 19.40 -12.09
CA VAL A 116 4.72 19.76 -10.97
C VAL A 116 5.91 18.80 -11.00
N GLU A 117 7.10 19.37 -11.21
CA GLU A 117 8.31 18.56 -11.27
C GLU A 117 8.49 17.72 -10.00
N GLY A 118 8.72 16.44 -10.19
CA GLY A 118 8.96 15.50 -9.09
C GLY A 118 7.73 15.01 -8.35
N LEU A 119 6.52 15.53 -8.60
CA LEU A 119 5.30 15.07 -7.98
C LEU A 119 4.70 13.89 -8.77
N ASP A 120 4.47 12.79 -8.07
CA ASP A 120 3.79 11.61 -8.53
C ASP A 120 2.69 11.24 -7.54
N THR A 121 1.49 10.97 -8.02
CA THR A 121 0.40 10.45 -7.19
C THR A 121 -0.06 9.11 -7.74
N TYR A 122 -0.42 8.22 -6.87
CA TYR A 122 -0.81 6.88 -7.29
C TYR A 122 -1.92 6.30 -6.44
N GLY A 123 -2.61 5.32 -7.03
CA GLY A 123 -3.59 4.51 -6.33
C GLY A 123 -3.59 3.09 -6.87
N GLY A 124 -3.86 2.12 -6.01
CA GLY A 124 -3.71 0.75 -6.42
C GLY A 124 -4.33 -0.27 -5.48
N ILE A 125 -4.10 -1.52 -5.82
CA ILE A 125 -4.58 -2.68 -5.09
C ILE A 125 -3.42 -3.64 -4.81
N PRO A 126 -3.24 -4.10 -3.58
CA PRO A 126 -2.37 -5.22 -3.24
C PRO A 126 -3.18 -6.50 -3.10
N LEU A 127 -2.54 -7.63 -3.41
CA LEU A 127 -3.04 -8.98 -3.20
C LEU A 127 -1.91 -9.86 -2.68
N GLY A 128 -2.17 -10.66 -1.65
CA GLY A 128 -1.10 -11.49 -1.08
C GLY A 128 -1.55 -12.41 0.04
N ILE A 129 -0.61 -12.71 0.91
CA ILE A 129 -0.80 -13.55 2.09
C ILE A 129 -0.21 -12.86 3.32
N GLY A 130 -0.89 -13.02 4.43
CA GLY A 130 -0.42 -12.59 5.74
C GLY A 130 -0.15 -13.78 6.65
N PHE A 131 0.81 -13.60 7.54
CA PHE A 131 1.20 -14.53 8.59
C PHE A 131 1.12 -13.79 9.92
N CYS A 132 0.33 -14.29 10.86
CA CYS A 132 0.20 -13.68 12.18
C CYS A 132 0.70 -14.63 13.25
N ALA A 133 1.81 -14.32 13.87
CA ALA A 133 2.31 -15.03 15.04
C ALA A 133 1.76 -14.35 16.30
N HIS A 134 1.15 -15.16 17.17
CA HIS A 134 0.58 -14.73 18.44
C HIS A 134 1.44 -15.26 19.59
N GLY A 135 1.95 -14.36 20.40
CA GLY A 135 2.67 -14.68 21.63
C GLY A 135 1.76 -14.47 22.83
N ASN A 136 1.45 -15.55 23.56
CA ASN A 136 0.75 -15.48 24.85
C ASN A 136 1.77 -15.47 25.97
N GLY A 137 1.66 -14.48 26.86
CA GLY A 137 2.28 -14.59 28.17
C GLY A 137 1.60 -15.71 28.96
N ASP A 138 2.38 -16.68 29.43
CA ASP A 138 2.15 -17.64 30.53
C ASP A 138 0.78 -18.38 30.64
N TYR A 139 0.03 -18.58 29.57
CA TYR A 139 -1.14 -19.45 29.62
C TYR A 139 -0.75 -20.89 29.27
N PRO A 140 -0.80 -21.85 30.23
CA PRO A 140 -0.46 -23.24 29.94
C PRO A 140 -1.51 -23.84 28.99
N GLY A 141 -1.14 -24.15 27.77
CA GLY A 141 -1.97 -24.86 26.80
C GLY A 141 -2.23 -24.18 25.47
N ASN A 142 -1.73 -22.98 25.24
CA ASN A 142 -1.87 -22.33 23.94
C ASN A 142 -0.58 -22.50 23.12
N SER A 143 -0.57 -23.52 22.24
CA SER A 143 0.45 -23.65 21.23
C SER A 143 0.36 -22.45 20.30
N GLY A 144 1.45 -21.70 20.14
CA GLY A 144 1.54 -20.53 19.26
C GLY A 144 1.00 -20.86 17.87
N TYR A 145 -0.24 -20.50 17.60
CA TYR A 145 -0.89 -20.70 16.31
C TYR A 145 -0.52 -19.52 15.40
N THR A 146 0.05 -19.85 14.26
CA THR A 146 0.36 -18.85 13.24
C THR A 146 -0.64 -18.98 12.08
N PRO A 147 -1.77 -18.26 12.12
CA PRO A 147 -2.73 -18.31 11.02
C PRO A 147 -2.10 -17.67 9.77
N VAL A 148 -2.30 -18.36 8.65
CA VAL A 148 -2.05 -17.82 7.32
C VAL A 148 -3.39 -17.36 6.76
N TYR A 149 -3.44 -16.15 6.21
CA TYR A 149 -4.68 -15.57 5.69
C TYR A 149 -4.46 -14.89 4.35
N PRO A 150 -5.47 -14.91 3.46
CA PRO A 150 -5.44 -14.11 2.24
C PRO A 150 -5.50 -12.62 2.58
N TYR A 151 -4.78 -11.83 1.81
CA TYR A 151 -4.69 -10.39 1.97
C TYR A 151 -5.07 -9.69 0.67
N ALA A 152 -5.94 -8.70 0.77
CA ALA A 152 -6.29 -7.80 -0.32
C ALA A 152 -6.61 -6.41 0.26
N GLY A 153 -6.42 -5.37 -0.53
CA GLY A 153 -6.67 -4.01 -0.07
C GLY A 153 -6.77 -2.98 -1.18
N ILE A 154 -6.79 -1.73 -0.76
CA ILE A 154 -6.72 -0.56 -1.62
C ILE A 154 -5.82 0.49 -0.95
N PHE A 155 -5.03 1.18 -1.75
CA PHE A 155 -4.17 2.25 -1.25
C PHE A 155 -4.14 3.44 -2.20
N PHE A 156 -3.80 4.59 -1.65
CA PHE A 156 -3.51 5.83 -2.36
C PHE A 156 -2.25 6.43 -1.77
N GLY A 157 -1.43 7.03 -2.63
CA GLY A 157 -0.18 7.61 -2.19
C GLY A 157 0.26 8.77 -3.05
N ALA A 158 1.26 9.46 -2.54
CA ALA A 158 1.98 10.50 -3.26
C ALA A 158 3.47 10.40 -2.98
N SER A 159 4.26 10.63 -3.99
CA SER A 159 5.72 10.73 -3.91
C SER A 159 6.17 12.09 -4.40
N TYR A 160 7.15 12.66 -3.73
CA TYR A 160 7.81 13.87 -4.19
C TYR A 160 9.32 13.64 -4.32
N PHE A 161 9.79 13.64 -5.55
CA PHE A 161 11.21 13.44 -5.89
C PHE A 161 11.94 14.77 -5.89
N PHE A 162 12.76 15.01 -4.88
CA PHE A 162 13.61 16.22 -4.79
C PHE A 162 14.93 16.04 -5.56
N THR A 163 15.25 14.85 -6.02
CA THR A 163 16.31 14.54 -7.00
C THR A 163 15.74 13.63 -8.08
N LYS A 164 16.51 13.35 -9.12
CA LYS A 164 16.11 12.40 -10.18
C LYS A 164 15.90 10.97 -9.66
N THR A 165 16.43 10.64 -8.49
CA THR A 165 16.50 9.26 -8.00
C THR A 165 15.98 9.10 -6.57
N ILE A 166 15.83 10.17 -5.79
CA ILE A 166 15.45 10.10 -4.38
C ILE A 166 14.29 11.05 -4.12
N GLY A 167 13.31 10.58 -3.39
CA GLY A 167 12.15 11.33 -2.93
C GLY A 167 11.63 10.83 -1.59
N ILE A 168 10.57 11.46 -1.15
CA ILE A 168 9.76 10.99 -0.02
C ILE A 168 8.42 10.51 -0.55
N ASN A 169 7.80 9.55 0.15
CA ASN A 169 6.46 9.11 -0.16
C ASN A 169 5.60 9.04 1.08
N GLY A 170 4.28 9.22 0.88
CA GLY A 170 3.26 8.93 1.86
C GLY A 170 2.17 8.09 1.22
N GLU A 171 1.65 7.12 1.95
CA GLU A 171 0.60 6.22 1.48
C GLU A 171 -0.44 6.03 2.58
N VAL A 172 -1.71 6.04 2.20
CA VAL A 172 -2.84 5.75 3.07
C VAL A 172 -3.75 4.74 2.40
N GLY A 173 -4.44 3.91 3.17
CA GLY A 173 -5.37 2.97 2.59
C GLY A 173 -5.89 1.93 3.58
N TYR A 174 -6.71 1.06 3.06
CA TYR A 174 -7.12 -0.17 3.71
C TYR A 174 -6.28 -1.31 3.13
N ASN A 175 -5.05 -1.40 3.62
CA ASN A 175 -4.07 -2.38 3.16
C ASN A 175 -3.20 -2.86 4.33
N SER A 176 -1.98 -3.35 4.08
CA SER A 176 -1.04 -3.81 5.10
C SER A 176 -0.63 -2.73 6.12
N THR A 177 -0.77 -1.46 5.75
CA THR A 177 -0.66 -0.29 6.64
C THR A 177 -1.83 0.64 6.39
N HIS A 178 -2.38 1.27 7.42
CA HIS A 178 -3.40 2.31 7.24
C HIS A 178 -2.80 3.63 6.75
N ALA A 179 -1.62 3.95 7.25
CA ALA A 179 -0.82 5.08 6.81
C ALA A 179 0.66 4.76 6.96
N ASN A 180 1.45 5.18 6.01
CA ASN A 180 2.92 5.14 6.12
C ASN A 180 3.55 6.36 5.46
N ILE A 181 4.76 6.64 5.88
CA ILE A 181 5.64 7.64 5.29
C ILE A 181 7.03 7.02 5.13
N GLY A 182 7.72 7.35 4.05
CA GLY A 182 9.00 6.74 3.75
C GLY A 182 9.82 7.48 2.73
N VAL A 183 10.87 6.82 2.29
CA VAL A 183 11.75 7.27 1.22
C VAL A 183 11.49 6.42 -0.02
N VAL A 184 11.44 7.06 -1.17
CA VAL A 184 11.34 6.41 -2.47
C VAL A 184 12.65 6.58 -3.24
N PHE A 185 13.11 5.49 -3.82
CA PHE A 185 14.26 5.46 -4.72
C PHE A 185 13.80 5.07 -6.11
N LYS A 186 14.16 5.87 -7.11
CA LYS A 186 14.00 5.53 -8.52
C LYS A 186 15.35 5.05 -9.06
N LEU A 187 15.40 3.81 -9.56
CA LEU A 187 16.63 3.17 -10.02
C LEU A 187 16.84 3.32 -11.52
N LYS A 188 15.74 3.56 -12.29
CA LYS A 188 15.77 3.70 -13.75
C LYS A 188 14.58 4.55 -14.21
#